data_20157e2befb676985d924256e108438f
#
_entry.id   20157e2befb676985d924256e108438f
#
_cell.length_a   1.000
_cell.length_b   1.000
_cell.length_c   1.000
_cell.angle_alpha   90.00
_cell.angle_beta   90.00
_cell.angle_gamma   90.00
#
_symmetry.space_group_name_H-M   'P 1'
#
loop_
_entity.id
_entity.type
_entity.pdbx_description
1 polymer ?
#
loop_
_entity_poly.entity_id
_entity_poly.type
_entity_poly.pdbx_seq_one_letter_code
_entity_poly.pdbx_strand_id
1 'polypeptide(L)'
;MQTTENLTIDQHIITQLNWVLGRIRLPRLEVLPSAEVRLDALLPDAKAMKMLLRRVEQAIGYPLPIGCTPETIADLEEAIRQTLEYKRQMTAKIITVPNILSVIRLAIIPVYAVMYLQADSVSEYYAAGILLALSCLTDLFDGWVARRFRQISALGKLLDPIADKMTQCTMLLCLSSAYPVLWALWALFFVKELFQFTAMCWYLKRGQMLDGALMAGKLCTNVLFISAIAMVLFPKMAANVRNGLIGLCFIFLIISFVSYFRAYVGKSKKVQKF
;
A
#
# COMPACT_ATOMS: atom_id res chain seq x y z
N MET A 1 14.22 -25.49 -19.19
CA MET A 1 13.52 -24.58 -18.29
C MET A 1 14.47 -23.71 -17.45
N GLN A 2 15.51 -24.24 -16.84
CA GLN A 2 16.53 -23.45 -16.08
C GLN A 2 17.27 -22.39 -16.92
N THR A 3 17.58 -22.67 -18.17
CA THR A 3 18.30 -21.72 -19.06
C THR A 3 17.51 -20.45 -19.38
N THR A 4 16.21 -20.57 -19.56
CA THR A 4 15.34 -19.40 -19.86
C THR A 4 15.11 -18.53 -18.62
N GLU A 5 15.07 -19.13 -17.43
CA GLU A 5 14.94 -18.42 -16.15
C GLU A 5 16.23 -17.64 -15.82
N ASN A 6 17.41 -18.21 -16.08
CA ASN A 6 18.70 -17.53 -15.91
C ASN A 6 18.83 -16.32 -16.83
N LEU A 7 18.50 -16.46 -18.13
CA LEU A 7 18.50 -15.34 -19.08
C LEU A 7 17.61 -14.17 -18.63
N THR A 8 16.51 -14.46 -17.95
CA THR A 8 15.58 -13.44 -17.44
C THR A 8 16.15 -12.73 -16.20
N ILE A 9 16.87 -13.46 -15.34
CA ILE A 9 17.52 -12.89 -14.15
C ILE A 9 18.68 -11.98 -14.59
N ASP A 10 19.54 -12.41 -15.50
CA ASP A 10 20.67 -11.65 -16.01
C ASP A 10 20.23 -10.33 -16.66
N GLN A 11 19.18 -10.37 -17.47
CA GLN A 11 18.56 -9.18 -18.06
C GLN A 11 17.99 -8.22 -16.99
N HIS A 12 17.44 -8.76 -15.91
CA HIS A 12 16.95 -7.96 -14.81
C HIS A 12 18.10 -7.27 -14.07
N ILE A 13 19.17 -8.00 -13.75
CA ILE A 13 20.33 -7.48 -13.04
C ILE A 13 21.00 -6.37 -13.85
N ILE A 14 21.28 -6.61 -15.14
CA ILE A 14 21.92 -5.61 -16.00
C ILE A 14 21.06 -4.34 -16.13
N THR A 15 19.74 -4.51 -16.20
CA THR A 15 18.81 -3.35 -16.29
C THR A 15 18.86 -2.51 -15.01
N GLN A 16 18.86 -3.13 -13.83
CA GLN A 16 18.92 -2.40 -12.56
C GLN A 16 20.31 -1.80 -12.31
N LEU A 17 21.38 -2.51 -12.65
CA LEU A 17 22.74 -2.00 -12.61
C LEU A 17 22.90 -0.76 -13.51
N ASN A 18 22.47 -0.84 -14.76
CA ASN A 18 22.56 0.27 -15.70
C ASN A 18 21.74 1.49 -15.27
N TRP A 19 20.61 1.28 -14.58
CA TRP A 19 19.85 2.36 -14.00
C TRP A 19 20.64 3.07 -12.89
N VAL A 20 21.30 2.30 -11.99
CA VAL A 20 22.11 2.86 -10.90
C VAL A 20 23.35 3.56 -11.46
N LEU A 21 24.08 2.91 -12.40
CA LEU A 21 25.27 3.49 -13.04
C LEU A 21 24.95 4.82 -13.72
N GLY A 22 23.82 4.91 -14.44
CA GLY A 22 23.37 6.16 -15.05
C GLY A 22 23.05 7.25 -14.01
N ARG A 23 22.57 6.88 -12.82
CA ARG A 23 22.28 7.82 -11.73
C ARG A 23 23.54 8.39 -11.07
N ILE A 24 24.61 7.60 -11.01
CA ILE A 24 25.93 8.01 -10.49
C ILE A 24 26.89 8.51 -11.58
N ARG A 25 26.39 8.67 -12.82
CA ARG A 25 27.13 9.16 -13.99
C ARG A 25 28.31 8.27 -14.42
N LEU A 26 28.19 6.96 -14.22
CA LEU A 26 29.13 5.97 -14.75
C LEU A 26 28.63 5.39 -16.09
N PRO A 27 29.55 4.87 -16.94
CA PRO A 27 29.17 4.24 -18.20
C PRO A 27 28.25 3.04 -17.99
N ARG A 28 27.35 2.83 -18.94
CA ARG A 28 26.44 1.67 -18.92
C ARG A 28 27.18 0.42 -19.39
N LEU A 29 26.75 -0.71 -18.85
CA LEU A 29 27.23 -2.03 -19.26
C LEU A 29 26.40 -2.54 -20.46
N GLU A 30 27.05 -3.05 -21.49
CA GLU A 30 26.38 -3.69 -22.64
C GLU A 30 26.00 -5.12 -22.34
N VAL A 31 26.84 -5.81 -21.57
CA VAL A 31 26.67 -7.21 -21.17
C VAL A 31 26.85 -7.32 -19.65
N LEU A 32 26.15 -8.25 -19.01
CA LEU A 32 26.36 -8.54 -17.59
C LEU A 32 27.79 -9.07 -17.41
N PRO A 33 28.60 -8.47 -16.50
CA PRO A 33 29.92 -8.98 -16.18
C PRO A 33 29.85 -10.44 -15.66
N SER A 34 30.99 -11.15 -15.69
CA SER A 34 31.03 -12.52 -15.16
C SER A 34 30.57 -12.57 -13.70
N ALA A 35 30.01 -13.73 -13.30
CA ALA A 35 29.46 -13.95 -11.97
C ALA A 35 30.46 -13.67 -10.82
N GLU A 36 31.76 -13.78 -11.08
CA GLU A 36 32.83 -13.56 -10.11
C GLU A 36 33.20 -12.06 -9.91
N VAL A 37 32.67 -11.18 -10.78
CA VAL A 37 32.96 -9.73 -10.67
C VAL A 37 32.38 -9.19 -9.37
N ARG A 38 33.22 -8.49 -8.62
CA ARG A 38 32.82 -7.86 -7.36
C ARG A 38 31.97 -6.62 -7.63
N LEU A 39 30.88 -6.49 -6.87
CA LEU A 39 29.95 -5.37 -7.00
C LEU A 39 30.56 -4.05 -6.51
N ASP A 40 31.53 -4.07 -5.57
CA ASP A 40 32.25 -2.89 -5.12
C ASP A 40 33.17 -2.31 -6.21
N ALA A 41 33.65 -3.14 -7.15
CA ALA A 41 34.38 -2.66 -8.33
C ALA A 41 33.48 -1.90 -9.33
N LEU A 42 32.18 -2.23 -9.35
CA LEU A 42 31.19 -1.59 -10.24
C LEU A 42 30.49 -0.40 -9.55
N LEU A 43 30.32 -0.46 -8.24
CA LEU A 43 29.58 0.50 -7.43
C LEU A 43 30.46 1.02 -6.29
N PRO A 44 31.11 2.18 -6.48
CA PRO A 44 32.14 2.65 -5.54
C PRO A 44 31.60 3.08 -4.18
N ASP A 45 30.29 3.31 -4.06
CA ASP A 45 29.65 3.83 -2.86
C ASP A 45 28.64 2.85 -2.23
N ALA A 46 28.68 2.70 -0.91
CA ALA A 46 27.64 1.97 -0.15
C ALA A 46 26.21 2.50 -0.41
N LYS A 47 26.09 3.77 -0.79
CA LYS A 47 24.81 4.38 -1.18
C LYS A 47 24.33 3.86 -2.53
N ALA A 48 25.22 3.66 -3.50
CA ALA A 48 24.91 3.06 -4.80
C ALA A 48 24.49 1.59 -4.64
N MET A 49 25.17 0.83 -3.78
CA MET A 49 24.78 -0.54 -3.43
C MET A 49 23.37 -0.60 -2.83
N LYS A 50 23.07 0.25 -1.83
CA LYS A 50 21.70 0.33 -1.27
C LYS A 50 20.65 0.71 -2.33
N MET A 51 21.02 1.53 -3.28
CA MET A 51 20.15 1.94 -4.38
C MET A 51 19.87 0.76 -5.31
N LEU A 52 20.89 -0.03 -5.65
CA LEU A 52 20.74 -1.27 -6.43
C LEU A 52 19.81 -2.26 -5.75
N LEU A 53 20.07 -2.60 -4.48
CA LEU A 53 19.25 -3.56 -3.74
C LEU A 53 17.77 -3.12 -3.68
N ARG A 54 17.50 -1.85 -3.39
CA ARG A 54 16.13 -1.31 -3.41
C ARG A 54 15.48 -1.41 -4.80
N ARG A 55 16.23 -1.19 -5.86
CA ARG A 55 15.71 -1.31 -7.22
C ARG A 55 15.41 -2.75 -7.60
N VAL A 56 16.27 -3.68 -7.20
CA VAL A 56 16.03 -5.12 -7.37
C VAL A 56 14.78 -5.55 -6.60
N GLU A 57 14.63 -5.14 -5.34
CA GLU A 57 13.42 -5.40 -4.56
C GLU A 57 12.15 -4.85 -5.22
N GLN A 58 12.21 -3.62 -5.74
CA GLN A 58 11.09 -3.01 -6.47
C GLN A 58 10.75 -3.78 -7.75
N ALA A 59 11.76 -4.22 -8.50
CA ALA A 59 11.57 -4.99 -9.73
C ALA A 59 10.98 -6.39 -9.47
N ILE A 60 11.47 -7.08 -8.42
CA ILE A 60 10.95 -8.38 -7.99
C ILE A 60 9.56 -8.23 -7.34
N GLY A 61 9.28 -7.06 -6.73
CA GLY A 61 8.07 -6.82 -5.94
C GLY A 61 8.03 -7.62 -4.64
N TYR A 62 9.23 -7.97 -4.11
CA TYR A 62 9.41 -8.73 -2.88
C TYR A 62 10.75 -8.35 -2.21
N PRO A 63 10.83 -8.24 -0.86
CA PRO A 63 12.07 -7.86 -0.17
C PRO A 63 13.13 -8.97 -0.27
N LEU A 64 14.39 -8.57 -0.45
CA LEU A 64 15.55 -9.47 -0.39
C LEU A 64 15.75 -10.04 1.03
N PRO A 65 16.55 -11.11 1.22
CA PRO A 65 16.86 -11.65 2.53
C PRO A 65 17.40 -10.58 3.49
N ILE A 66 17.01 -10.68 4.76
CA ILE A 66 17.47 -9.74 5.80
C ILE A 66 18.98 -9.89 5.96
N GLY A 67 19.70 -8.76 5.90
CA GLY A 67 21.18 -8.78 5.98
C GLY A 67 21.87 -9.16 4.68
N CYS A 68 21.15 -9.19 3.55
CA CYS A 68 21.75 -9.45 2.24
C CYS A 68 22.76 -8.34 1.89
N THR A 69 24.02 -8.71 1.83
CA THR A 69 25.14 -7.86 1.41
C THR A 69 25.94 -8.61 0.35
N PRO A 70 25.44 -8.67 -0.90
CA PRO A 70 26.12 -9.40 -1.97
C PRO A 70 27.46 -8.72 -2.27
N GLU A 71 28.52 -9.50 -2.33
CA GLU A 71 29.87 -9.03 -2.70
C GLU A 71 30.12 -9.17 -4.19
N THR A 72 29.54 -10.20 -4.81
CA THR A 72 29.71 -10.51 -6.23
C THR A 72 28.36 -10.49 -6.97
N ILE A 73 28.42 -10.53 -8.29
CA ILE A 73 27.24 -10.69 -9.15
C ILE A 73 26.59 -12.04 -8.85
N ALA A 74 27.37 -13.12 -8.65
CA ALA A 74 26.83 -14.43 -8.28
C ALA A 74 26.04 -14.41 -6.98
N ASP A 75 26.51 -13.68 -5.96
CA ASP A 75 25.78 -13.54 -4.69
C ASP A 75 24.45 -12.82 -4.87
N LEU A 76 24.42 -11.80 -5.75
CA LEU A 76 23.20 -11.08 -6.08
C LEU A 76 22.20 -11.95 -6.85
N GLU A 77 22.68 -12.74 -7.82
CA GLU A 77 21.85 -13.71 -8.57
C GLU A 77 21.23 -14.74 -7.64
N GLU A 78 22.03 -15.31 -6.74
CA GLU A 78 21.57 -16.30 -5.77
C GLU A 78 20.54 -15.69 -4.80
N ALA A 79 20.78 -14.48 -4.31
CA ALA A 79 19.81 -13.76 -3.47
C ALA A 79 18.49 -13.47 -4.20
N ILE A 80 18.54 -13.16 -5.49
CA ILE A 80 17.35 -12.97 -6.34
C ILE A 80 16.62 -14.30 -6.51
N ARG A 81 17.33 -15.39 -6.84
CA ARG A 81 16.77 -16.73 -7.02
C ARG A 81 16.05 -17.21 -5.77
N GLN A 82 16.71 -17.15 -4.62
CA GLN A 82 16.12 -17.50 -3.33
C GLN A 82 14.89 -16.65 -3.02
N THR A 83 14.93 -15.35 -3.37
CA THR A 83 13.79 -14.46 -3.17
C THR A 83 12.61 -14.82 -4.06
N LEU A 84 12.84 -15.21 -5.32
CA LEU A 84 11.78 -15.63 -6.23
C LEU A 84 11.13 -16.94 -5.80
N GLU A 85 11.93 -17.92 -5.37
CA GLU A 85 11.42 -19.19 -4.82
C GLU A 85 10.60 -18.95 -3.55
N TYR A 86 11.11 -18.16 -2.61
CA TYR A 86 10.39 -17.81 -1.39
C TYR A 86 9.10 -17.03 -1.68
N LYS A 87 9.14 -16.08 -2.63
CA LYS A 87 7.96 -15.36 -3.11
C LYS A 87 6.91 -16.33 -3.65
N ARG A 88 7.31 -17.31 -4.49
CA ARG A 88 6.42 -18.32 -5.05
C ARG A 88 5.74 -19.15 -3.95
N GLN A 89 6.51 -19.63 -2.96
CA GLN A 89 5.99 -20.38 -1.83
C GLN A 89 5.02 -19.55 -0.97
N MET A 90 5.37 -18.29 -0.66
CA MET A 90 4.55 -17.42 0.17
C MET A 90 3.31 -16.90 -0.54
N THR A 91 3.38 -16.68 -1.87
CA THR A 91 2.21 -16.26 -2.65
C THR A 91 1.13 -17.34 -2.65
N ALA A 92 1.51 -18.61 -2.56
CA ALA A 92 0.58 -19.73 -2.46
C ALA A 92 0.01 -19.94 -1.04
N LYS A 93 0.60 -19.36 0.00
CA LYS A 93 0.10 -19.50 1.38
C LYS A 93 -1.12 -18.61 1.61
N ILE A 94 -2.23 -19.24 2.00
CA ILE A 94 -3.47 -18.56 2.39
C ILE A 94 -3.38 -18.09 3.84
N ILE A 95 -2.85 -18.93 4.72
CA ILE A 95 -2.74 -18.66 6.16
C ILE A 95 -1.37 -18.03 6.45
N THR A 96 -1.36 -16.72 6.65
CA THR A 96 -0.22 -15.93 7.13
C THR A 96 -0.65 -15.05 8.28
N VAL A 97 0.28 -14.65 9.16
CA VAL A 97 -0.04 -13.77 10.28
C VAL A 97 -0.73 -12.48 9.83
N PRO A 98 -0.24 -11.75 8.79
CA PRO A 98 -0.96 -10.59 8.28
C PRO A 98 -2.39 -10.90 7.83
N ASN A 99 -2.62 -11.99 7.07
CA ASN A 99 -3.96 -12.35 6.61
C ASN A 99 -4.93 -12.61 7.78
N ILE A 100 -4.44 -13.27 8.85
CA ILE A 100 -5.25 -13.50 10.06
C ILE A 100 -5.63 -12.16 10.69
N LEU A 101 -4.69 -11.22 10.82
CA LEU A 101 -4.95 -9.89 11.38
C LEU A 101 -5.94 -9.10 10.53
N SER A 102 -5.85 -9.17 9.19
CA SER A 102 -6.83 -8.54 8.28
C SER A 102 -8.24 -9.15 8.43
N VAL A 103 -8.34 -10.47 8.61
CA VAL A 103 -9.64 -11.15 8.88
C VAL A 103 -10.19 -10.75 10.24
N ILE A 104 -9.37 -10.70 11.30
CA ILE A 104 -9.78 -10.22 12.63
C ILE A 104 -10.31 -8.80 12.53
N ARG A 105 -9.64 -7.91 11.79
CA ARG A 105 -10.11 -6.54 11.55
C ARG A 105 -11.47 -6.52 10.88
N LEU A 106 -11.69 -7.33 9.84
CA LEU A 106 -12.99 -7.45 9.18
C LEU A 106 -14.09 -7.93 10.16
N ALA A 107 -13.75 -8.81 11.11
CA ALA A 107 -14.68 -9.26 12.15
C ALA A 107 -14.95 -8.18 13.22
N ILE A 108 -13.98 -7.33 13.52
CA ILE A 108 -14.13 -6.21 14.49
C ILE A 108 -15.06 -5.11 13.93
N ILE A 109 -15.08 -4.88 12.62
CA ILE A 109 -15.88 -3.81 11.99
C ILE A 109 -17.39 -3.89 12.39
N PRO A 110 -18.09 -5.01 12.23
CA PRO A 110 -19.50 -5.09 12.64
C PRO A 110 -19.68 -4.97 14.16
N VAL A 111 -18.75 -5.47 14.96
CA VAL A 111 -18.79 -5.32 16.43
C VAL A 111 -18.68 -3.84 16.82
N TYR A 112 -17.74 -3.11 16.22
CA TYR A 112 -17.61 -1.66 16.37
C TYR A 112 -18.90 -0.94 15.98
N ALA A 113 -19.49 -1.27 14.84
CA ALA A 113 -20.70 -0.63 14.35
C ALA A 113 -21.87 -0.82 15.34
N VAL A 114 -22.07 -2.03 15.84
CA VAL A 114 -23.12 -2.32 16.83
C VAL A 114 -22.86 -1.55 18.14
N MET A 115 -21.63 -1.61 18.66
CA MET A 115 -21.27 -0.89 19.89
C MET A 115 -21.47 0.62 19.75
N TYR A 116 -21.08 1.22 18.61
CA TYR A 116 -21.23 2.65 18.36
C TYR A 116 -22.69 3.08 18.22
N LEU A 117 -23.50 2.31 17.48
CA LEU A 117 -24.91 2.64 17.21
C LEU A 117 -25.83 2.40 18.42
N GLN A 118 -25.44 1.50 19.33
CA GLN A 118 -26.19 1.21 20.56
C GLN A 118 -25.66 1.99 21.77
N ALA A 119 -24.65 2.84 21.59
CA ALA A 119 -24.07 3.61 22.68
C ALA A 119 -25.03 4.70 23.15
N ASP A 120 -25.46 4.63 24.44
CA ASP A 120 -26.31 5.61 25.10
C ASP A 120 -25.50 6.51 26.05
N SER A 121 -24.29 6.10 26.40
CA SER A 121 -23.41 6.82 27.33
C SER A 121 -22.08 7.20 26.68
N VAL A 122 -21.45 8.26 27.18
CA VAL A 122 -20.12 8.71 26.72
C VAL A 122 -19.06 7.63 26.93
N SER A 123 -19.17 6.81 27.95
CA SER A 123 -18.27 5.69 28.21
C SER A 123 -18.35 4.61 27.14
N GLU A 124 -19.54 4.34 26.60
CA GLU A 124 -19.75 3.38 25.53
C GLU A 124 -19.18 3.88 24.19
N TYR A 125 -19.34 5.17 23.90
CA TYR A 125 -18.66 5.79 22.74
C TYR A 125 -17.14 5.67 22.83
N TYR A 126 -16.57 5.89 24.03
CA TYR A 126 -15.13 5.68 24.22
C TYR A 126 -14.72 4.22 24.07
N ALA A 127 -15.53 3.27 24.57
CA ALA A 127 -15.25 1.83 24.39
C ALA A 127 -15.24 1.44 22.91
N ALA A 128 -16.22 1.91 22.12
CA ALA A 128 -16.25 1.72 20.68
C ALA A 128 -15.04 2.37 19.99
N GLY A 129 -14.68 3.60 20.41
CA GLY A 129 -13.51 4.31 19.89
C GLY A 129 -12.18 3.61 20.17
N ILE A 130 -12.01 3.05 21.37
CA ILE A 130 -10.83 2.27 21.76
C ILE A 130 -10.76 0.98 20.91
N LEU A 131 -11.87 0.27 20.72
CA LEU A 131 -11.92 -0.92 19.88
C LEU A 131 -11.48 -0.60 18.44
N LEU A 132 -11.98 0.52 17.87
CA LEU A 132 -11.58 0.98 16.56
C LEU A 132 -10.09 1.34 16.52
N ALA A 133 -9.58 2.07 17.50
CA ALA A 133 -8.16 2.44 17.60
C ALA A 133 -7.24 1.21 17.69
N LEU A 134 -7.62 0.21 18.49
CA LEU A 134 -6.92 -1.06 18.55
C LEU A 134 -6.92 -1.79 17.20
N SER A 135 -8.06 -1.80 16.49
CA SER A 135 -8.16 -2.36 15.15
C SER A 135 -7.21 -1.65 14.16
N CYS A 136 -7.11 -0.32 14.24
CA CYS A 136 -6.20 0.46 13.40
C CYS A 136 -4.72 0.22 13.75
N LEU A 137 -4.41 0.03 15.05
CA LEU A 137 -3.06 -0.31 15.49
C LEU A 137 -2.65 -1.70 14.96
N THR A 138 -3.55 -2.69 14.94
CA THR A 138 -3.24 -4.00 14.35
C THR A 138 -2.86 -3.91 12.89
N ASP A 139 -3.45 -3.00 12.12
CA ASP A 139 -3.10 -2.72 10.72
C ASP A 139 -1.67 -2.20 10.54
N LEU A 140 -1.22 -1.34 11.42
CA LEU A 140 0.17 -0.87 11.40
C LEU A 140 1.15 -2.02 11.70
N PHE A 141 0.76 -2.92 12.62
CA PHE A 141 1.57 -4.07 13.00
C PHE A 141 1.60 -5.13 11.92
N ASP A 142 0.48 -5.46 11.27
CA ASP A 142 0.45 -6.48 10.22
C ASP A 142 1.29 -6.07 9.00
N GLY A 143 1.23 -4.81 8.56
CA GLY A 143 2.08 -4.27 7.52
C GLY A 143 3.58 -4.28 7.89
N TRP A 144 3.92 -4.04 9.16
CA TRP A 144 5.29 -4.16 9.65
C TRP A 144 5.75 -5.61 9.70
N VAL A 145 4.93 -6.53 10.25
CA VAL A 145 5.19 -7.98 10.31
C VAL A 145 5.35 -8.56 8.92
N ALA A 146 4.44 -8.23 7.98
CA ALA A 146 4.51 -8.70 6.60
C ALA A 146 5.85 -8.36 5.93
N ARG A 147 6.34 -7.13 6.12
CA ARG A 147 7.63 -6.69 5.57
C ARG A 147 8.81 -7.30 6.33
N ARG A 148 8.77 -7.33 7.66
CA ARG A 148 9.87 -7.81 8.51
C ARG A 148 10.09 -9.31 8.35
N PHE A 149 9.01 -10.09 8.27
CA PHE A 149 9.06 -11.55 8.17
C PHE A 149 8.85 -12.07 6.75
N ARG A 150 8.80 -11.19 5.74
CA ARG A 150 8.63 -11.54 4.33
C ARG A 150 7.36 -12.38 4.07
N GLN A 151 6.31 -12.20 4.87
CA GLN A 151 5.04 -12.94 4.76
C GLN A 151 4.03 -12.20 3.87
N ILE A 152 4.39 -11.96 2.63
CA ILE A 152 3.53 -11.25 1.66
C ILE A 152 2.79 -12.29 0.82
N SER A 153 1.49 -12.45 1.06
CA SER A 153 0.63 -13.36 0.31
C SER A 153 -0.20 -12.63 -0.77
N ALA A 154 -0.66 -13.37 -1.78
CA ALA A 154 -1.57 -12.83 -2.79
C ALA A 154 -2.93 -12.46 -2.18
N LEU A 155 -3.41 -13.27 -1.23
CA LEU A 155 -4.66 -13.03 -0.52
C LEU A 155 -4.58 -11.78 0.36
N GLY A 156 -3.45 -11.57 1.09
CA GLY A 156 -3.25 -10.37 1.91
C GLY A 156 -3.29 -9.09 1.09
N LYS A 157 -2.63 -9.07 -0.07
CA LYS A 157 -2.67 -7.93 -1.00
C LYS A 157 -4.08 -7.52 -1.43
N LEU A 158 -5.04 -8.44 -1.37
CA LEU A 158 -6.45 -8.18 -1.67
C LEU A 158 -7.26 -7.83 -0.41
N LEU A 159 -7.02 -8.56 0.70
CA LEU A 159 -7.76 -8.39 1.96
C LEU A 159 -7.48 -7.03 2.60
N ASP A 160 -6.22 -6.58 2.61
CA ASP A 160 -5.84 -5.33 3.27
C ASP A 160 -6.60 -4.11 2.69
N PRO A 161 -6.60 -3.85 1.36
CA PRO A 161 -7.37 -2.74 0.80
C PRO A 161 -8.88 -2.86 1.04
N ILE A 162 -9.43 -4.09 1.09
CA ILE A 162 -10.85 -4.32 1.37
C ILE A 162 -11.14 -3.97 2.83
N ALA A 163 -10.35 -4.48 3.78
CA ALA A 163 -10.52 -4.20 5.20
C ALA A 163 -10.42 -2.71 5.50
N ASP A 164 -9.43 -2.00 4.92
CA ASP A 164 -9.28 -0.56 5.05
C ASP A 164 -10.50 0.22 4.58
N LYS A 165 -11.02 -0.12 3.39
CA LYS A 165 -12.19 0.55 2.83
C LYS A 165 -13.46 0.25 3.61
N MET A 166 -13.63 -0.98 4.07
CA MET A 166 -14.76 -1.36 4.93
C MET A 166 -14.71 -0.62 6.27
N THR A 167 -13.54 -0.52 6.90
CA THR A 167 -13.34 0.26 8.14
C THR A 167 -13.73 1.72 7.93
N GLN A 168 -13.24 2.37 6.87
CA GLN A 168 -13.55 3.77 6.57
C GLN A 168 -15.04 3.98 6.30
N CYS A 169 -15.64 3.11 5.50
CA CYS A 169 -17.06 3.16 5.15
C CYS A 169 -17.94 3.04 6.40
N THR A 170 -17.67 2.05 7.24
CA THR A 170 -18.44 1.82 8.47
C THR A 170 -18.27 2.94 9.47
N MET A 171 -17.04 3.45 9.65
CA MET A 171 -16.77 4.58 10.53
C MET A 171 -17.53 5.84 10.11
N LEU A 172 -17.55 6.16 8.82
CA LEU A 172 -18.34 7.29 8.31
C LEU A 172 -19.86 7.08 8.46
N LEU A 173 -20.35 5.85 8.23
CA LEU A 173 -21.76 5.51 8.45
C LEU A 173 -22.16 5.70 9.93
N CYS A 174 -21.36 5.18 10.85
CA CYS A 174 -21.61 5.35 12.28
C CYS A 174 -21.61 6.83 12.68
N LEU A 175 -20.63 7.61 12.23
CA LEU A 175 -20.58 9.05 12.49
C LEU A 175 -21.75 9.82 11.85
N SER A 176 -22.29 9.35 10.71
CA SER A 176 -23.44 9.98 10.04
C SER A 176 -24.73 9.88 10.87
N SER A 177 -24.85 8.87 11.75
CA SER A 177 -25.99 8.78 12.68
C SER A 177 -25.98 9.92 13.69
N ALA A 178 -24.79 10.34 14.16
CA ALA A 178 -24.63 11.44 15.10
C ALA A 178 -24.58 12.82 14.40
N TYR A 179 -24.08 12.88 13.17
CA TYR A 179 -23.86 14.15 12.43
C TYR A 179 -24.42 14.06 11.00
N PRO A 180 -25.66 14.49 10.74
CA PRO A 180 -26.33 14.32 9.46
C PRO A 180 -25.58 14.85 8.23
N VAL A 181 -24.74 15.90 8.39
CA VAL A 181 -23.90 16.44 7.30
C VAL A 181 -22.91 15.39 6.75
N LEU A 182 -22.54 14.41 7.55
CA LEU A 182 -21.62 13.34 7.12
C LEU A 182 -22.25 12.35 6.12
N TRP A 183 -23.59 12.31 5.97
CA TRP A 183 -24.23 11.56 4.89
C TRP A 183 -23.79 12.05 3.52
N ALA A 184 -23.65 13.39 3.34
CA ALA A 184 -23.15 13.96 2.11
C ALA A 184 -21.67 13.58 1.87
N LEU A 185 -20.86 13.58 2.95
CA LEU A 185 -19.46 13.14 2.88
C LEU A 185 -19.36 11.65 2.53
N TRP A 186 -20.20 10.81 3.16
CA TRP A 186 -20.27 9.38 2.88
C TRP A 186 -20.67 9.10 1.44
N ALA A 187 -21.69 9.79 0.92
CA ALA A 187 -22.13 9.65 -0.46
C ALA A 187 -21.02 10.03 -1.45
N LEU A 188 -20.34 11.15 -1.21
CA LEU A 188 -19.21 11.60 -2.04
C LEU A 188 -18.04 10.62 -1.98
N PHE A 189 -17.72 10.08 -0.79
CA PHE A 189 -16.70 9.04 -0.62
C PHE A 189 -17.07 7.79 -1.44
N PHE A 190 -18.32 7.32 -1.33
CA PHE A 190 -18.78 6.14 -2.05
C PHE A 190 -18.72 6.32 -3.57
N VAL A 191 -19.20 7.45 -4.08
CA VAL A 191 -19.13 7.79 -5.51
C VAL A 191 -17.68 7.83 -6.00
N LYS A 192 -16.78 8.41 -5.23
CA LYS A 192 -15.34 8.47 -5.57
C LYS A 192 -14.72 7.06 -5.60
N GLU A 193 -14.99 6.22 -4.60
CA GLU A 193 -14.44 4.85 -4.55
C GLU A 193 -15.01 3.99 -5.69
N LEU A 194 -16.31 4.10 -5.97
CA LEU A 194 -16.96 3.39 -7.06
C LEU A 194 -16.39 3.82 -8.44
N PHE A 195 -16.20 5.12 -8.65
CA PHE A 195 -15.55 5.64 -9.85
C PHE A 195 -14.12 5.08 -9.99
N GLN A 196 -13.33 5.12 -8.93
CA GLN A 196 -11.95 4.65 -8.94
C GLN A 196 -11.88 3.15 -9.25
N PHE A 197 -12.76 2.35 -8.65
CA PHE A 197 -12.85 0.91 -8.87
C PHE A 197 -13.26 0.57 -10.31
N THR A 198 -14.32 1.21 -10.81
CA THR A 198 -14.80 0.98 -12.18
C THR A 198 -13.79 1.42 -13.23
N ALA A 199 -13.16 2.58 -13.03
CA ALA A 199 -12.08 3.05 -13.90
C ALA A 199 -10.89 2.08 -13.89
N MET A 200 -10.46 1.61 -12.72
CA MET A 200 -9.39 0.62 -12.61
C MET A 200 -9.73 -0.66 -13.37
N CYS A 201 -10.93 -1.23 -13.18
CA CYS A 201 -11.36 -2.43 -13.88
C CYS A 201 -11.39 -2.24 -15.41
N TRP A 202 -11.83 -1.07 -15.87
CA TRP A 202 -11.89 -0.75 -17.30
C TRP A 202 -10.50 -0.65 -17.94
N TYR A 203 -9.54 -0.02 -17.23
CA TYR A 203 -8.15 0.08 -17.69
C TYR A 203 -7.44 -1.28 -17.67
N LEU A 204 -7.66 -2.09 -16.63
CA LEU A 204 -7.10 -3.46 -16.55
C LEU A 204 -7.57 -4.34 -17.74
N LYS A 205 -8.85 -4.25 -18.13
CA LYS A 205 -9.37 -4.97 -19.32
C LYS A 205 -8.67 -4.54 -20.62
N ARG A 206 -8.05 -3.37 -20.66
CA ARG A 206 -7.30 -2.84 -21.81
C ARG A 206 -5.78 -3.09 -21.70
N GLY A 207 -5.33 -3.88 -20.75
CA GLY A 207 -3.90 -4.11 -20.50
C GLY A 207 -3.15 -2.85 -20.08
N GLN A 208 -3.82 -1.94 -19.38
CA GLN A 208 -3.24 -0.68 -18.91
C GLN A 208 -3.39 -0.59 -17.39
N MET A 209 -2.45 0.06 -16.72
CA MET A 209 -2.49 0.27 -15.28
C MET A 209 -2.03 1.68 -14.93
N LEU A 210 -2.63 2.27 -13.90
CA LEU A 210 -2.15 3.53 -13.34
C LEU A 210 -0.90 3.24 -12.50
N ASP A 211 0.18 3.97 -12.74
CA ASP A 211 1.46 3.77 -12.06
C ASP A 211 1.38 4.27 -10.61
N GLY A 212 0.93 3.38 -9.73
CA GLY A 212 0.80 3.61 -8.29
C GLY A 212 -0.39 4.48 -7.88
N ALA A 213 -0.59 4.59 -6.56
CA ALA A 213 -1.62 5.45 -5.99
C ALA A 213 -1.22 6.93 -6.09
N LEU A 214 -2.13 7.79 -6.55
CA LEU A 214 -1.90 9.23 -6.59
C LEU A 214 -1.67 9.78 -5.17
N MET A 215 -0.74 10.73 -5.03
CA MET A 215 -0.46 11.38 -3.74
C MET A 215 -1.71 12.02 -3.12
N ALA A 216 -2.56 12.63 -3.96
CA ALA A 216 -3.83 13.20 -3.52
C ALA A 216 -4.77 12.15 -2.88
N GLY A 217 -4.77 10.91 -3.41
CA GLY A 217 -5.53 9.80 -2.83
C GLY A 217 -5.01 9.38 -1.45
N LYS A 218 -3.69 9.25 -1.30
CA LYS A 218 -3.06 8.90 -0.02
C LYS A 218 -3.32 9.95 1.06
N LEU A 219 -3.17 11.24 0.70
CA LEU A 219 -3.44 12.34 1.64
C LEU A 219 -4.93 12.38 2.03
N CYS A 220 -5.84 12.22 1.07
CA CYS A 220 -7.27 12.18 1.34
C CYS A 220 -7.63 11.06 2.32
N THR A 221 -7.13 9.85 2.09
CA THR A 221 -7.38 8.69 2.97
C THR A 221 -6.88 8.96 4.38
N ASN A 222 -5.66 9.51 4.55
CA ASN A 222 -5.10 9.82 5.85
C ASN A 222 -5.89 10.91 6.58
N VAL A 223 -6.23 12.01 5.90
CA VAL A 223 -7.01 13.11 6.48
C VAL A 223 -8.38 12.64 6.93
N LEU A 224 -9.07 11.87 6.08
CA LEU A 224 -10.40 11.33 6.37
C LEU A 224 -10.35 10.38 7.57
N PHE A 225 -9.34 9.51 7.61
CA PHE A 225 -9.17 8.52 8.68
C PHE A 225 -8.85 9.18 10.02
N ILE A 226 -7.87 10.10 10.04
CA ILE A 226 -7.48 10.82 11.26
C ILE A 226 -8.65 11.67 11.77
N SER A 227 -9.35 12.39 10.89
CA SER A 227 -10.49 13.23 11.26
C SER A 227 -11.64 12.41 11.83
N ALA A 228 -11.93 11.25 11.23
CA ALA A 228 -13.00 10.38 11.68
C ALA A 228 -12.66 9.72 13.04
N ILE A 229 -11.42 9.24 13.22
CA ILE A 229 -10.95 8.73 14.52
C ILE A 229 -11.06 9.82 15.59
N ALA A 230 -10.63 11.05 15.29
CA ALA A 230 -10.72 12.16 16.24
C ALA A 230 -12.18 12.43 16.65
N MET A 231 -13.13 12.38 15.71
CA MET A 231 -14.56 12.57 16.02
C MET A 231 -15.14 11.40 16.83
N VAL A 232 -14.68 10.18 16.65
CA VAL A 232 -15.09 9.01 17.45
C VAL A 232 -14.52 9.08 18.86
N LEU A 233 -13.22 9.41 19.01
CA LEU A 233 -12.54 9.47 20.31
C LEU A 233 -12.93 10.69 21.15
N PHE A 234 -13.35 11.77 20.50
CA PHE A 234 -13.72 13.02 21.18
C PHE A 234 -15.17 13.43 20.86
N PRO A 235 -16.18 12.68 21.32
CA PRO A 235 -17.60 12.96 20.99
C PRO A 235 -18.08 14.32 21.51
N LYS A 236 -17.44 14.87 22.56
CA LYS A 236 -17.72 16.22 23.14
C LYS A 236 -16.86 17.33 22.54
N MET A 237 -16.26 17.12 21.38
CA MET A 237 -15.45 18.12 20.69
C MET A 237 -16.25 19.38 20.39
N ALA A 238 -15.61 20.55 20.48
CA ALA A 238 -16.23 21.84 20.14
C ALA A 238 -16.74 21.85 18.71
N ALA A 239 -17.94 22.40 18.49
CA ALA A 239 -18.61 22.39 17.20
C ALA A 239 -17.76 23.01 16.07
N ASN A 240 -17.01 24.06 16.37
CA ASN A 240 -16.13 24.73 15.40
C ASN A 240 -15.00 23.81 14.93
N VAL A 241 -14.37 23.05 15.85
CA VAL A 241 -13.31 22.10 15.53
C VAL A 241 -13.86 20.96 14.70
N ARG A 242 -15.00 20.37 15.09
CA ARG A 242 -15.67 19.31 14.37
C ARG A 242 -16.03 19.74 12.94
N ASN A 243 -16.66 20.90 12.79
CA ASN A 243 -17.06 21.42 11.48
C ASN A 243 -15.84 21.73 10.61
N GLY A 244 -14.75 22.18 11.19
CA GLY A 244 -13.45 22.36 10.53
C GLY A 244 -12.89 21.05 9.99
N LEU A 245 -12.92 19.97 10.79
CA LEU A 245 -12.48 18.63 10.35
C LEU A 245 -13.36 18.08 9.22
N ILE A 246 -14.68 18.25 9.33
CA ILE A 246 -15.62 17.84 8.28
C ILE A 246 -15.35 18.61 7.00
N GLY A 247 -15.19 19.93 7.05
CA GLY A 247 -14.83 20.76 5.89
C GLY A 247 -13.51 20.35 5.26
N LEU A 248 -12.51 20.05 6.06
CA LEU A 248 -11.22 19.54 5.61
C LEU A 248 -11.39 18.21 4.84
N CYS A 249 -12.20 17.29 5.37
CA CYS A 249 -12.51 16.02 4.69
C CYS A 249 -13.16 16.24 3.33
N PHE A 250 -14.14 17.16 3.22
CA PHE A 250 -14.76 17.49 1.94
C PHE A 250 -13.76 18.04 0.92
N ILE A 251 -12.89 18.96 1.34
CA ILE A 251 -11.88 19.56 0.46
C ILE A 251 -10.94 18.48 -0.10
N PHE A 252 -10.37 17.66 0.78
CA PHE A 252 -9.43 16.61 0.35
C PHE A 252 -10.11 15.53 -0.50
N LEU A 253 -11.38 15.22 -0.22
CA LEU A 253 -12.13 14.24 -0.98
C LEU A 253 -12.39 14.74 -2.41
N ILE A 254 -12.77 16.02 -2.57
CA ILE A 254 -12.96 16.66 -3.88
C ILE A 254 -11.64 16.72 -4.65
N ILE A 255 -10.55 17.16 -4.01
CA ILE A 255 -9.21 17.22 -4.63
C ILE A 255 -8.79 15.83 -5.10
N SER A 256 -9.00 14.81 -4.28
CA SER A 256 -8.69 13.42 -4.63
C SER A 256 -9.53 12.96 -5.82
N PHE A 257 -10.85 13.18 -5.79
CA PHE A 257 -11.76 12.80 -6.87
C PHE A 257 -11.37 13.45 -8.20
N VAL A 258 -11.13 14.76 -8.20
CA VAL A 258 -10.71 15.51 -9.41
C VAL A 258 -9.34 14.99 -9.91
N SER A 259 -8.43 14.67 -9.01
CA SER A 259 -7.10 14.15 -9.37
C SER A 259 -7.20 12.79 -10.06
N TYR A 260 -8.03 11.87 -9.54
CA TYR A 260 -8.27 10.57 -10.18
C TYR A 260 -9.05 10.71 -11.49
N PHE A 261 -10.06 11.58 -11.51
CA PHE A 261 -10.82 11.87 -12.74
C PHE A 261 -9.89 12.34 -13.85
N ARG A 262 -9.02 13.31 -13.56
CA ARG A 262 -8.01 13.80 -14.53
C ARG A 262 -7.01 12.73 -14.94
N ALA A 263 -6.61 11.85 -14.03
CA ALA A 263 -5.66 10.77 -14.33
C ALA A 263 -6.26 9.70 -15.25
N TYR A 264 -7.54 9.37 -15.06
CA TYR A 264 -8.21 8.35 -15.86
C TYR A 264 -8.85 8.91 -17.15
N VAL A 265 -9.43 10.10 -17.13
CA VAL A 265 -10.12 10.70 -18.30
C VAL A 265 -9.16 11.55 -19.13
N GLY A 266 -8.24 12.27 -18.51
CA GLY A 266 -7.16 12.96 -19.20
C GLY A 266 -6.11 11.95 -19.66
N LYS A 267 -5.60 12.04 -20.91
CA LYS A 267 -4.49 11.22 -21.44
C LYS A 267 -3.20 11.43 -20.61
N SER A 268 -3.21 10.97 -19.36
CA SER A 268 -2.08 11.16 -18.44
C SER A 268 -0.96 10.19 -18.80
N LYS A 269 0.29 10.70 -18.82
CA LYS A 269 1.54 9.93 -18.97
C LYS A 269 1.77 8.87 -17.87
N LYS A 270 0.86 8.79 -16.86
CA LYS A 270 0.94 7.85 -15.73
C LYS A 270 0.24 6.51 -16.00
N VAL A 271 -0.41 6.35 -17.14
CA VAL A 271 -1.02 5.07 -17.54
C VAL A 271 -0.04 4.34 -18.43
N GLN A 272 0.52 3.24 -17.92
CA GLN A 272 1.43 2.36 -18.69
C GLN A 272 0.63 1.24 -19.33
N LYS A 273 1.06 0.82 -20.55
CA LYS A 273 0.61 -0.43 -21.19
C LYS A 273 1.47 -1.57 -20.64
N PHE A 274 0.85 -2.70 -20.34
CA PHE A 274 1.54 -3.96 -20.10
C PHE A 274 2.08 -4.55 -21.40
#